data_777de6bf3c78ec348f6e14d9ee7e357f
#
_entry.id   777de6bf3c78ec348f6e14d9ee7e357f
#
_cell.length_a   1.000
_cell.length_b   1.000
_cell.length_c   1.000
_cell.angle_alpha   90.00
_cell.angle_beta   90.00
_cell.angle_gamma   90.00
#
_symmetry.space_group_name_H-M   'P 1'
#
loop_
_entity.id
_entity.type
_entity.pdbx_description
1 polymer ?
#
loop_
_entity_poly.entity_id
_entity_poly.type
_entity_poly.pdbx_seq_one_letter_code
_entity_poly.pdbx_strand_id
1 'polypeptide(L)'
;MDDLISISDALHIVTPTNFHHEIAIKCLQKNKDVFIEKPITSNTAQATEIIELAVSKECIVQVGHIERFNPTINRLKDIVSEPHYIEIERLAPFQARGTEVPVVLDLMVHDIDLIISMVDSNIVDIHASGAKMMSETVDLAHAHIKFENGVVANLKSSRIAQNYVRKIRTYQNNLYTITDLMIPQIEIYGLEKTSIFSDQCIEKAID
;
A
#
# COMPACT_ATOMS: atom_id res chain seq x y z
N MET A 1 -12.79 7.51 26.25
CA MET A 1 -13.18 7.02 24.90
C MET A 1 -14.70 7.11 24.71
N ASP A 2 -15.50 6.62 25.64
CA ASP A 2 -16.99 6.61 25.47
C ASP A 2 -17.56 8.02 25.30
N ASP A 3 -17.03 9.00 26.04
CA ASP A 3 -17.43 10.40 25.88
C ASP A 3 -17.15 10.92 24.46
N LEU A 4 -15.97 10.59 23.91
CA LEU A 4 -15.60 10.97 22.53
C LEU A 4 -16.54 10.32 21.50
N ILE A 5 -16.81 9.03 21.67
CA ILE A 5 -17.74 8.32 20.77
C ILE A 5 -19.15 8.93 20.81
N SER A 6 -19.59 9.36 22.00
CA SER A 6 -20.96 9.91 22.17
C SER A 6 -21.17 11.24 21.44
N ILE A 7 -20.13 12.08 21.33
CA ILE A 7 -20.21 13.43 20.75
C ILE A 7 -19.74 13.52 19.30
N SER A 8 -19.22 12.43 18.72
CA SER A 8 -18.67 12.40 17.36
C SER A 8 -19.65 11.72 16.39
N ASP A 9 -19.67 12.14 15.14
CA ASP A 9 -20.37 11.47 14.06
C ASP A 9 -19.51 10.37 13.43
N ALA A 10 -18.22 10.63 13.30
CA ALA A 10 -17.20 9.70 12.79
C ALA A 10 -15.91 9.80 13.62
N LEU A 11 -15.11 8.73 13.64
CA LEU A 11 -13.86 8.67 14.39
C LEU A 11 -12.69 8.22 13.53
N HIS A 12 -11.53 8.86 13.73
CA HIS A 12 -10.26 8.46 13.14
C HIS A 12 -9.44 7.68 14.15
N ILE A 13 -9.14 6.42 13.84
CA ILE A 13 -8.40 5.48 14.70
C ILE A 13 -6.93 5.49 14.25
N VAL A 14 -6.05 6.14 15.03
CA VAL A 14 -4.61 6.31 14.78
C VAL A 14 -3.74 5.68 15.87
N THR A 15 -4.28 4.74 16.60
CA THR A 15 -3.60 4.00 17.65
C THR A 15 -2.62 2.97 17.07
N PRO A 16 -1.77 2.31 17.88
CA PRO A 16 -1.07 1.10 17.44
C PRO A 16 -2.05 0.02 16.96
N THR A 17 -1.63 -0.75 15.96
CA THR A 17 -2.48 -1.72 15.23
C THR A 17 -3.24 -2.71 16.12
N ASN A 18 -2.63 -3.15 17.20
CA ASN A 18 -3.24 -4.10 18.15
C ASN A 18 -4.51 -3.57 18.84
N PHE A 19 -4.74 -2.25 18.81
CA PHE A 19 -5.94 -1.62 19.37
C PHE A 19 -7.01 -1.28 18.33
N HIS A 20 -6.69 -1.37 17.03
CA HIS A 20 -7.61 -0.98 15.96
C HIS A 20 -8.93 -1.72 16.03
N HIS A 21 -8.87 -3.05 16.16
CA HIS A 21 -10.06 -3.90 16.21
C HIS A 21 -11.00 -3.53 17.36
N GLU A 22 -10.49 -3.51 18.60
CA GLU A 22 -11.30 -3.21 19.79
C GLU A 22 -11.99 -1.85 19.69
N ILE A 23 -11.23 -0.83 19.24
CA ILE A 23 -11.75 0.53 19.13
C ILE A 23 -12.80 0.61 18.01
N ALA A 24 -12.52 0.01 16.84
CA ALA A 24 -13.45 0.01 15.72
C ALA A 24 -14.77 -0.67 16.08
N ILE A 25 -14.73 -1.84 16.73
CA ILE A 25 -15.94 -2.56 17.19
C ILE A 25 -16.77 -1.68 18.12
N LYS A 26 -16.14 -0.98 19.09
CA LYS A 26 -16.86 -0.09 20.00
C LYS A 26 -17.53 1.08 19.27
N CYS A 27 -16.87 1.67 18.28
CA CYS A 27 -17.44 2.75 17.48
C CYS A 27 -18.64 2.26 16.65
N LEU A 28 -18.46 1.16 15.92
CA LEU A 28 -19.48 0.58 15.06
C LEU A 28 -20.73 0.11 15.86
N GLN A 29 -20.54 -0.45 17.07
CA GLN A 29 -21.64 -0.80 17.97
C GLN A 29 -22.48 0.41 18.37
N LYS A 30 -21.92 1.62 18.32
CA LYS A 30 -22.59 2.89 18.57
C LYS A 30 -23.05 3.59 17.29
N ASN A 31 -23.08 2.86 16.16
CA ASN A 31 -23.44 3.35 14.83
C ASN A 31 -22.61 4.58 14.41
N LYS A 32 -21.28 4.53 14.65
CA LYS A 32 -20.35 5.57 14.23
C LYS A 32 -19.49 5.10 13.08
N ASP A 33 -19.32 5.96 12.08
CA ASP A 33 -18.38 5.73 10.99
C ASP A 33 -16.94 5.78 11.49
N VAL A 34 -16.06 5.00 10.86
CA VAL A 34 -14.66 4.96 11.27
C VAL A 34 -13.69 5.07 10.09
N PHE A 35 -12.66 5.87 10.27
CA PHE A 35 -11.45 5.84 9.46
C PHE A 35 -10.36 5.15 10.27
N ILE A 36 -9.78 4.07 9.77
CA ILE A 36 -8.78 3.27 10.49
C ILE A 36 -7.44 3.38 9.76
N GLU A 37 -6.36 3.71 10.48
CA GLU A 37 -5.02 3.66 9.91
C GLU A 37 -4.63 2.25 9.47
N LYS A 38 -3.72 2.19 8.50
CA LYS A 38 -3.15 0.92 8.03
C LYS A 38 -2.19 0.31 9.09
N PRO A 39 -2.11 -1.03 9.16
CA PRO A 39 -3.02 -1.99 8.60
C PRO A 39 -4.37 -1.96 9.35
N ILE A 40 -5.46 -2.34 8.71
CA ILE A 40 -6.80 -2.31 9.33
C ILE A 40 -6.82 -3.04 10.68
N THR A 41 -6.20 -4.21 10.75
CA THR A 41 -6.06 -5.07 11.93
C THR A 41 -4.78 -5.91 11.86
N SER A 42 -4.50 -6.66 12.92
CA SER A 42 -3.34 -7.57 12.98
C SER A 42 -3.57 -8.90 12.25
N ASN A 43 -4.82 -9.28 11.95
CA ASN A 43 -5.17 -10.52 11.26
C ASN A 43 -6.51 -10.40 10.51
N THR A 44 -6.74 -11.31 9.58
CA THR A 44 -7.93 -11.29 8.71
C THR A 44 -9.24 -11.53 9.45
N ALA A 45 -9.26 -12.36 10.50
CA ALA A 45 -10.49 -12.64 11.27
C ALA A 45 -11.05 -11.37 11.92
N GLN A 46 -10.16 -10.54 12.52
CA GLN A 46 -10.54 -9.25 13.07
C GLN A 46 -11.04 -8.27 11.99
N ALA A 47 -10.42 -8.28 10.81
CA ALA A 47 -10.86 -7.43 9.70
C ALA A 47 -12.26 -7.86 9.21
N THR A 48 -12.50 -9.16 9.10
CA THR A 48 -13.83 -9.70 8.72
C THR A 48 -14.89 -9.28 9.71
N GLU A 49 -14.63 -9.39 11.03
CA GLU A 49 -15.57 -8.97 12.07
C GLU A 49 -15.94 -7.48 11.96
N ILE A 50 -14.94 -6.61 11.71
CA ILE A 50 -15.19 -5.19 11.49
C ILE A 50 -16.11 -4.98 10.26
N ILE A 51 -15.82 -5.66 9.14
CA ILE A 51 -16.59 -5.52 7.91
C ILE A 51 -18.03 -5.99 8.11
N GLU A 52 -18.22 -7.16 8.69
CA GLU A 52 -19.55 -7.72 8.96
C GLU A 52 -20.38 -6.82 9.89
N LEU A 53 -19.75 -6.30 10.93
CA LEU A 53 -20.41 -5.39 11.86
C LEU A 53 -20.75 -4.07 11.17
N ALA A 54 -19.85 -3.50 10.37
CA ALA A 54 -20.10 -2.26 9.61
C ALA A 54 -21.29 -2.42 8.68
N VAL A 55 -21.35 -3.53 7.92
CA VAL A 55 -22.49 -3.83 7.03
C VAL A 55 -23.79 -3.94 7.84
N SER A 56 -23.77 -4.67 8.97
CA SER A 56 -24.98 -4.86 9.81
C SER A 56 -25.48 -3.57 10.46
N LYS A 57 -24.59 -2.58 10.64
CA LYS A 57 -24.87 -1.27 11.26
C LYS A 57 -25.08 -0.17 10.24
N GLU A 58 -24.94 -0.46 8.94
CA GLU A 58 -24.96 0.53 7.86
C GLU A 58 -23.93 1.65 8.07
N CYS A 59 -22.78 1.32 8.68
CA CYS A 59 -21.69 2.25 8.94
C CYS A 59 -20.62 2.17 7.86
N ILE A 60 -19.91 3.30 7.64
CA ILE A 60 -18.76 3.38 6.73
C ILE A 60 -17.49 3.04 7.49
N VAL A 61 -16.69 2.12 6.91
CA VAL A 61 -15.31 1.85 7.33
C VAL A 61 -14.39 2.21 6.19
N GLN A 62 -13.51 3.19 6.42
CA GLN A 62 -12.46 3.60 5.49
C GLN A 62 -11.09 3.23 6.07
N VAL A 63 -10.24 2.60 5.25
CA VAL A 63 -8.84 2.30 5.65
C VAL A 63 -7.89 3.34 5.08
N GLY A 64 -6.88 3.73 5.86
CA GLY A 64 -5.90 4.78 5.56
C GLY A 64 -4.86 4.40 4.50
N HIS A 65 -5.28 3.90 3.34
CA HIS A 65 -4.41 3.63 2.20
C HIS A 65 -4.09 4.92 1.42
N ILE A 66 -3.38 5.84 2.07
CA ILE A 66 -3.13 7.20 1.58
C ILE A 66 -2.29 7.26 0.30
N GLU A 67 -1.47 6.24 0.02
CA GLU A 67 -0.66 6.18 -1.21
C GLU A 67 -1.52 6.14 -2.49
N ARG A 68 -2.79 5.70 -2.41
CA ARG A 68 -3.74 5.78 -3.53
C ARG A 68 -4.01 7.20 -4.01
N PHE A 69 -3.83 8.19 -3.14
CA PHE A 69 -4.06 9.61 -3.40
C PHE A 69 -2.78 10.37 -3.72
N ASN A 70 -1.65 9.69 -3.78
CA ASN A 70 -0.38 10.29 -4.18
C ASN A 70 -0.47 10.76 -5.64
N PRO A 71 -0.21 12.06 -5.94
CA PRO A 71 -0.30 12.58 -7.30
C PRO A 71 0.54 11.81 -8.32
N THR A 72 1.75 11.38 -7.92
CA THR A 72 2.63 10.57 -8.77
C THR A 72 2.00 9.23 -9.12
N ILE A 73 1.30 8.58 -8.18
CA ILE A 73 0.57 7.33 -8.43
C ILE A 73 -0.60 7.56 -9.38
N ASN A 74 -1.36 8.63 -9.19
CA ASN A 74 -2.46 8.97 -10.09
C ASN A 74 -1.94 9.19 -11.51
N ARG A 75 -0.83 9.93 -11.64
CA ARG A 75 -0.20 10.14 -12.95
C ARG A 75 0.36 8.86 -13.55
N LEU A 76 0.95 7.96 -12.75
CA LEU A 76 1.40 6.65 -13.22
C LEU A 76 0.24 5.83 -13.79
N LYS A 77 -0.92 5.83 -13.14
CA LYS A 77 -2.13 5.14 -13.64
C LYS A 77 -2.65 5.69 -14.96
N ASP A 78 -2.49 7.00 -15.21
CA ASP A 78 -2.86 7.60 -16.49
C ASP A 78 -1.93 7.14 -17.63
N ILE A 79 -0.66 6.82 -17.31
CA ILE A 79 0.36 6.41 -18.27
C ILE A 79 0.32 4.91 -18.54
N VAL A 80 0.09 4.12 -17.48
CA VAL A 80 0.15 2.65 -17.49
C VAL A 80 -1.26 2.08 -17.52
N SER A 81 -1.71 1.64 -18.70
CA SER A 81 -3.06 1.09 -18.89
C SER A 81 -3.10 -0.44 -18.82
N GLU A 82 -2.09 -1.12 -19.36
CA GLU A 82 -2.04 -2.58 -19.49
C GLU A 82 -0.67 -3.11 -19.07
N PRO A 83 -0.30 -3.06 -17.78
CA PRO A 83 0.99 -3.57 -17.34
C PRO A 83 1.05 -5.09 -17.53
N HIS A 84 2.18 -5.60 -18.01
CA HIS A 84 2.49 -7.03 -18.03
C HIS A 84 3.28 -7.43 -16.79
N TYR A 85 4.10 -6.51 -16.29
CA TYR A 85 4.97 -6.76 -15.15
C TYR A 85 5.12 -5.50 -14.31
N ILE A 86 5.06 -5.65 -12.99
CA ILE A 86 5.22 -4.57 -12.02
C ILE A 86 6.26 -4.98 -10.98
N GLU A 87 7.22 -4.12 -10.70
CA GLU A 87 8.15 -4.28 -9.58
C GLU A 87 7.97 -3.12 -8.62
N ILE A 88 7.87 -3.43 -7.32
CA ILE A 88 7.84 -2.40 -6.27
C ILE A 88 8.91 -2.71 -5.23
N GLU A 89 9.69 -1.69 -4.91
CA GLU A 89 10.74 -1.72 -3.91
C GLU A 89 10.49 -0.66 -2.85
N ARG A 90 10.26 -1.09 -1.60
CA ARG A 90 10.06 -0.22 -0.45
C ARG A 90 11.04 -0.58 0.65
N LEU A 91 12.07 0.24 0.78
CA LEU A 91 13.16 0.03 1.73
C LEU A 91 13.22 1.19 2.73
N ALA A 92 13.52 0.86 3.98
CA ALA A 92 13.69 1.84 5.05
C ALA A 92 14.87 1.44 5.96
N PRO A 93 15.59 2.39 6.55
CA PRO A 93 16.52 2.13 7.64
C PRO A 93 15.80 1.57 8.87
N PHE A 94 16.52 0.77 9.64
CA PHE A 94 15.97 0.17 10.86
C PHE A 94 15.57 1.24 11.88
N GLN A 95 14.36 1.10 12.40
CA GLN A 95 13.84 1.87 13.52
C GLN A 95 13.20 0.89 14.51
N ALA A 96 13.43 1.09 15.82
CA ALA A 96 12.84 0.23 16.84
C ALA A 96 11.30 0.36 16.93
N ARG A 97 10.74 1.51 16.50
CA ARG A 97 9.31 1.73 16.42
C ARG A 97 8.70 0.99 15.23
N GLY A 98 7.54 0.36 15.43
CA GLY A 98 6.82 -0.36 14.38
C GLY A 98 7.29 -1.80 14.18
N THR A 99 8.18 -2.30 15.05
CA THR A 99 8.70 -3.69 14.96
C THR A 99 7.75 -4.72 15.57
N GLU A 100 6.67 -4.29 16.20
CA GLU A 100 5.61 -5.15 16.74
C GLU A 100 4.80 -5.87 15.66
N VAL A 101 4.81 -5.36 14.44
CA VAL A 101 4.19 -6.00 13.27
C VAL A 101 5.25 -6.37 12.22
N PRO A 102 5.04 -7.43 11.42
CA PRO A 102 5.93 -7.77 10.30
C PRO A 102 6.05 -6.66 9.27
N VAL A 103 7.19 -6.58 8.57
CA VAL A 103 7.42 -5.61 7.49
C VAL A 103 6.34 -5.66 6.40
N VAL A 104 5.68 -6.80 6.23
CA VAL A 104 4.54 -6.95 5.30
C VAL A 104 3.38 -6.06 5.71
N LEU A 105 3.00 -6.04 6.97
CA LEU A 105 1.91 -5.22 7.49
C LEU A 105 2.32 -3.75 7.71
N ASP A 106 3.60 -3.48 7.91
CA ASP A 106 4.09 -2.12 8.12
C ASP A 106 4.38 -1.40 6.79
N LEU A 107 5.16 -2.02 5.90
CA LEU A 107 5.64 -1.41 4.66
C LEU A 107 4.96 -1.98 3.40
N MET A 108 4.97 -3.31 3.22
CA MET A 108 4.50 -3.93 1.98
C MET A 108 2.99 -3.75 1.75
N VAL A 109 2.21 -3.55 2.80
CA VAL A 109 0.75 -3.32 2.70
C VAL A 109 0.40 -2.14 1.80
N HIS A 110 1.23 -1.10 1.76
CA HIS A 110 1.05 0.03 0.84
C HIS A 110 1.20 -0.42 -0.62
N ASP A 111 2.18 -1.26 -0.89
CA ASP A 111 2.52 -1.71 -2.24
C ASP A 111 1.53 -2.77 -2.73
N ILE A 112 1.06 -3.64 -1.82
CA ILE A 112 -0.04 -4.58 -2.10
C ILE A 112 -1.30 -3.81 -2.48
N ASP A 113 -1.64 -2.77 -1.73
CA ASP A 113 -2.80 -1.93 -2.02
C ASP A 113 -2.68 -1.22 -3.38
N LEU A 114 -1.49 -0.70 -3.70
CA LEU A 114 -1.23 -0.05 -4.98
C LEU A 114 -1.41 -1.03 -6.16
N ILE A 115 -0.81 -2.23 -6.11
CA ILE A 115 -0.94 -3.19 -7.22
C ILE A 115 -2.39 -3.65 -7.41
N ILE A 116 -3.14 -3.90 -6.32
CA ILE A 116 -4.57 -4.24 -6.40
C ILE A 116 -5.36 -3.10 -7.05
N SER A 117 -4.95 -1.85 -6.81
CA SER A 117 -5.61 -0.68 -7.41
C SER A 117 -5.20 -0.39 -8.86
N MET A 118 -4.10 -0.98 -9.33
CA MET A 118 -3.57 -0.81 -10.69
C MET A 118 -3.91 -1.98 -11.62
N VAL A 119 -4.15 -3.16 -11.04
CA VAL A 119 -4.43 -4.39 -11.80
C VAL A 119 -5.87 -4.80 -11.56
N ASP A 120 -6.72 -4.62 -12.57
CA ASP A 120 -8.14 -5.03 -12.53
C ASP A 120 -8.26 -6.52 -12.86
N SER A 121 -7.82 -7.38 -11.94
CA SER A 121 -7.86 -8.84 -12.10
C SER A 121 -7.71 -9.55 -10.75
N ASN A 122 -8.21 -10.78 -10.66
CA ASN A 122 -8.06 -11.61 -9.47
C ASN A 122 -6.63 -12.12 -9.33
N ILE A 123 -6.18 -12.27 -8.07
CA ILE A 123 -4.92 -12.93 -7.75
C ILE A 123 -5.14 -14.45 -7.83
N VAL A 124 -4.30 -15.17 -8.59
CA VAL A 124 -4.38 -16.63 -8.75
C VAL A 124 -3.23 -17.37 -8.08
N ASP A 125 -2.12 -16.71 -7.82
CA ASP A 125 -0.95 -17.35 -7.19
C ASP A 125 -0.10 -16.34 -6.42
N ILE A 126 0.44 -16.78 -5.26
CA ILE A 126 1.33 -15.97 -4.44
C ILE A 126 2.48 -16.84 -3.91
N HIS A 127 3.70 -16.46 -4.24
CA HIS A 127 4.90 -17.00 -3.62
C HIS A 127 5.59 -15.91 -2.78
N ALA A 128 5.76 -16.16 -1.49
CA ALA A 128 6.38 -15.19 -0.61
C ALA A 128 7.46 -15.80 0.27
N SER A 129 8.46 -15.01 0.58
CA SER A 129 9.52 -15.35 1.52
C SER A 129 9.86 -14.16 2.40
N GLY A 130 10.37 -14.42 3.60
CA GLY A 130 10.78 -13.36 4.52
C GLY A 130 11.78 -13.85 5.56
N ALA A 131 12.47 -12.91 6.18
CA ALA A 131 13.47 -13.19 7.19
C ALA A 131 13.38 -12.22 8.38
N LYS A 132 13.59 -12.74 9.59
CA LYS A 132 13.85 -11.97 10.80
C LYS A 132 15.34 -11.71 10.88
N MET A 133 15.75 -10.50 11.11
CA MET A 133 17.16 -10.10 11.14
C MET A 133 17.51 -9.26 12.37
N MET A 134 16.75 -8.23 12.66
CA MET A 134 17.02 -7.25 13.72
C MET A 134 15.88 -7.11 14.73
N SER A 135 14.71 -7.67 14.44
CA SER A 135 13.56 -7.68 15.34
C SER A 135 12.96 -9.08 15.51
N GLU A 136 11.98 -9.21 16.39
CA GLU A 136 11.27 -10.48 16.64
C GLU A 136 10.28 -10.84 15.54
N THR A 137 9.98 -9.90 14.64
CA THR A 137 9.10 -10.11 13.49
C THR A 137 9.89 -10.11 12.18
N VAL A 138 9.24 -10.35 11.05
CA VAL A 138 9.89 -10.35 9.73
C VAL A 138 10.32 -8.93 9.36
N ASP A 139 11.62 -8.72 9.07
CA ASP A 139 12.22 -7.43 8.74
C ASP A 139 12.45 -7.22 7.24
N LEU A 140 12.54 -8.31 6.48
CA LEU A 140 12.70 -8.35 5.03
C LEU A 140 11.67 -9.32 4.45
N ALA A 141 10.96 -8.92 3.41
CA ALA A 141 10.03 -9.78 2.69
C ALA A 141 10.08 -9.55 1.19
N HIS A 142 9.88 -10.64 0.44
CA HIS A 142 9.63 -10.65 -1.00
C HIS A 142 8.31 -11.36 -1.26
N ALA A 143 7.54 -10.85 -2.24
CA ALA A 143 6.35 -11.51 -2.73
C ALA A 143 6.31 -11.46 -4.26
N HIS A 144 5.99 -12.59 -4.87
CA HIS A 144 5.70 -12.76 -6.27
C HIS A 144 4.22 -13.08 -6.40
N ILE A 145 3.48 -12.26 -7.12
CA ILE A 145 2.02 -12.32 -7.22
C ILE A 145 1.65 -12.44 -8.69
N LYS A 146 0.83 -13.44 -9.03
CA LYS A 146 0.27 -13.63 -10.38
C LYS A 146 -1.21 -13.32 -10.39
N PHE A 147 -1.63 -12.61 -11.42
CA PHE A 147 -3.02 -12.29 -11.68
C PHE A 147 -3.60 -13.16 -12.81
N GLU A 148 -4.91 -13.35 -12.80
CA GLU A 148 -5.64 -14.16 -13.76
C GLU A 148 -5.47 -13.65 -15.20
N ASN A 149 -5.37 -12.35 -15.41
CA ASN A 149 -5.11 -11.71 -16.69
C ASN A 149 -3.65 -11.82 -17.18
N GLY A 150 -2.79 -12.55 -16.46
CA GLY A 150 -1.40 -12.78 -16.79
C GLY A 150 -0.41 -11.75 -16.25
N VAL A 151 -0.86 -10.67 -15.64
CA VAL A 151 0.02 -9.69 -14.98
C VAL A 151 0.79 -10.36 -13.85
N VAL A 152 2.05 -9.99 -13.71
CA VAL A 152 2.92 -10.43 -12.61
C VAL A 152 3.41 -9.22 -11.84
N ALA A 153 3.34 -9.28 -10.51
CA ALA A 153 3.92 -8.27 -9.63
C ALA A 153 4.96 -8.87 -8.68
N ASN A 154 6.11 -8.20 -8.55
CA ASN A 154 7.15 -8.51 -7.57
C ASN A 154 7.28 -7.37 -6.57
N LEU A 155 7.13 -7.71 -5.30
CA LEU A 155 7.24 -6.78 -4.19
C LEU A 155 8.46 -7.12 -3.34
N LYS A 156 9.22 -6.09 -2.97
CA LYS A 156 10.33 -6.20 -2.02
C LYS A 156 10.18 -5.12 -0.96
N SER A 157 10.09 -5.53 0.29
CA SER A 157 10.04 -4.61 1.42
C SER A 157 11.10 -4.97 2.46
N SER A 158 11.82 -3.97 2.95
CA SER A 158 12.84 -4.13 3.99
C SER A 158 12.85 -2.91 4.91
N ARG A 159 12.95 -3.16 6.22
CA ARG A 159 13.21 -2.12 7.23
C ARG A 159 14.65 -2.17 7.78
N ILE A 160 15.57 -2.83 7.05
CA ILE A 160 16.99 -2.96 7.43
C ILE A 160 17.93 -2.47 6.31
N ALA A 161 17.47 -1.56 5.48
CA ALA A 161 18.27 -0.94 4.42
C ALA A 161 19.08 0.26 4.97
N GLN A 162 20.08 0.70 4.21
CA GLN A 162 20.84 1.90 4.56
C GLN A 162 20.08 3.19 4.25
N ASN A 163 19.30 3.17 3.16
CA ASN A 163 18.58 4.34 2.66
C ASN A 163 17.10 4.01 2.42
N TYR A 164 16.27 5.06 2.45
CA TYR A 164 14.89 4.94 2.00
C TYR A 164 14.85 4.77 0.48
N VAL A 165 14.04 3.82 0.03
CA VAL A 165 13.70 3.61 -1.38
C VAL A 165 12.19 3.39 -1.47
N ARG A 166 11.54 4.06 -2.42
CA ARG A 166 10.14 3.82 -2.78
C ARG A 166 10.02 3.93 -4.29
N LYS A 167 10.29 2.82 -4.98
CA LYS A 167 10.32 2.78 -6.45
C LYS A 167 9.33 1.78 -7.00
N ILE A 168 8.67 2.17 -8.08
CA ILE A 168 7.78 1.33 -8.88
C ILE A 168 8.34 1.31 -10.29
N ARG A 169 8.48 0.10 -10.85
CA ARG A 169 8.80 -0.10 -12.27
C ARG A 169 7.65 -0.82 -12.91
N THR A 170 7.20 -0.33 -14.06
CA THR A 170 6.14 -0.98 -14.82
C THR A 170 6.60 -1.26 -16.23
N TYR A 171 6.17 -2.39 -16.75
CA TYR A 171 6.50 -2.86 -18.09
C TYR A 171 5.20 -3.18 -18.80
N GLN A 172 4.96 -2.51 -19.91
CA GLN A 172 3.87 -2.81 -20.84
C GLN A 172 4.39 -2.76 -22.30
N ASN A 173 3.56 -3.09 -23.25
CA ASN A 173 3.98 -3.07 -24.66
C ASN A 173 4.57 -1.69 -25.03
N ASN A 174 5.83 -1.71 -25.52
CA ASN A 174 6.55 -0.53 -25.99
C ASN A 174 6.77 0.57 -24.95
N LEU A 175 6.52 0.29 -23.65
CA LEU A 175 6.66 1.28 -22.59
C LEU A 175 7.24 0.64 -21.32
N TYR A 176 8.25 1.30 -20.78
CA TYR A 176 8.82 1.02 -19.47
C TYR A 176 8.81 2.29 -18.64
N THR A 177 8.40 2.22 -17.38
CA THR A 177 8.46 3.38 -16.48
C THR A 177 9.27 3.08 -15.23
N ILE A 178 9.94 4.09 -14.70
CA ILE A 178 10.53 4.11 -13.36
C ILE A 178 9.88 5.26 -12.59
N THR A 179 9.14 4.92 -11.56
CA THR A 179 8.50 5.90 -10.68
C THR A 179 9.22 5.94 -9.34
N ASP A 180 9.68 7.11 -8.91
CA ASP A 180 10.25 7.33 -7.59
C ASP A 180 9.26 8.15 -6.74
N LEU A 181 8.80 7.57 -5.62
CA LEU A 181 7.86 8.22 -4.71
C LEU A 181 8.54 9.04 -3.61
N MET A 182 9.87 8.95 -3.49
CA MET A 182 10.66 9.79 -2.56
C MET A 182 10.97 11.15 -3.18
N ILE A 183 11.21 11.12 -4.50
CA ILE A 183 11.37 12.33 -5.33
C ILE A 183 10.26 12.20 -6.37
N PRO A 184 9.10 12.89 -6.21
CA PRO A 184 7.94 12.69 -7.07
C PRO A 184 8.29 12.82 -8.56
N GLN A 185 8.65 11.70 -9.20
CA GLN A 185 9.19 11.64 -10.56
C GLN A 185 8.76 10.35 -11.24
N ILE A 186 8.43 10.44 -12.52
CA ILE A 186 8.22 9.31 -13.42
C ILE A 186 9.14 9.45 -14.61
N GLU A 187 10.01 8.48 -14.83
CA GLU A 187 10.80 8.33 -16.03
C GLU A 187 10.06 7.39 -16.98
N ILE A 188 9.91 7.80 -18.22
CA ILE A 188 9.15 7.06 -19.22
C ILE A 188 10.08 6.72 -20.38
N TYR A 189 10.23 5.44 -20.69
CA TYR A 189 11.04 4.91 -21.76
C TYR A 189 10.14 4.22 -22.77
N GLY A 190 10.07 4.76 -23.99
CA GLY A 190 9.33 4.20 -25.11
C GLY A 190 10.26 3.88 -26.28
N LEU A 191 9.76 3.16 -27.29
CA LEU A 191 10.56 2.85 -28.51
C LEU A 191 10.95 4.09 -29.31
N GLU A 192 10.18 5.18 -29.20
CA GLU A 192 10.39 6.38 -30.01
C GLU A 192 10.81 7.62 -29.19
N LYS A 193 10.61 7.61 -27.87
CA LYS A 193 10.93 8.77 -27.01
C LYS A 193 11.19 8.35 -25.56
N THR A 194 12.16 9.02 -24.96
CA THR A 194 12.34 8.98 -23.49
C THR A 194 11.89 10.32 -22.91
N SER A 195 11.07 10.31 -21.88
CA SER A 195 10.64 11.53 -21.20
C SER A 195 10.68 11.36 -19.67
N ILE A 196 10.94 12.47 -18.96
CA ILE A 196 10.94 12.52 -17.50
C ILE A 196 9.80 13.42 -17.05
N PHE A 197 8.99 12.93 -16.15
CA PHE A 197 7.90 13.67 -15.50
C PHE A 197 8.28 13.95 -14.05
N SER A 198 8.19 15.21 -13.61
CA SER A 198 8.33 15.58 -12.20
C SER A 198 7.23 16.57 -11.79
N ASP A 199 6.83 16.58 -10.52
CA ASP A 199 5.79 17.48 -9.99
C ASP A 199 6.11 18.98 -10.19
N GLN A 200 7.37 19.33 -10.52
CA GLN A 200 7.81 20.71 -10.74
C GLN A 200 7.75 21.16 -12.18
N CYS A 201 7.10 20.45 -13.08
CA CYS A 201 6.93 20.81 -14.50
C CYS A 201 7.88 20.19 -15.53
N ILE A 202 7.28 19.96 -16.68
CA ILE A 202 7.86 19.94 -18.01
C ILE A 202 8.47 18.60 -18.39
N GLU A 203 7.82 17.98 -19.38
CA GLU A 203 8.45 17.00 -20.26
C GLU A 203 9.83 17.48 -20.69
N LYS A 204 10.87 16.83 -20.23
CA LYS A 204 12.17 16.87 -20.88
C LYS A 204 12.29 15.61 -21.72
N ALA A 205 12.16 15.77 -23.02
CA ALA A 205 12.66 14.77 -23.95
C ALA A 205 14.17 14.66 -23.76
N ILE A 206 14.67 13.46 -23.54
CA ILE A 206 16.11 13.17 -23.56
C ILE A 206 16.37 12.50 -24.89
N ASP A 207 17.18 13.16 -25.74
CA ASP A 207 17.71 12.63 -26.99
C ASP A 207 18.71 11.50 -26.73
#